data_0c7fabdd9a81074ce2138c003b63a31e
#
_entry.id   0c7fabdd9a81074ce2138c003b63a31e
#
_cell.length_a   1.000
_cell.length_b   1.000
_cell.length_c   1.000
_cell.angle_alpha   90.00
_cell.angle_beta   90.00
_cell.angle_gamma   90.00
#
_symmetry.space_group_name_H-M   'P 1'
#
loop_
_entity.id
_entity.type
_entity.pdbx_description
1 polymer ?
#
loop_
_entity_poly.entity_id
_entity_poly.type
_entity_poly.pdbx_seq_one_letter_code
_entity_poly.pdbx_strand_id
1 'polypeptide(L)'
;MVSQPVVSLRYRVGASPEAWVLPEGPVPASTAHDAALNHIYSLLAAWAARTNNGARIARSLAFRWLPDHPKTGLDPDIAVLLPAPADFDDLASVRLWEAGRTPPPFAVEVVSSGHPYKDYARVHDGYAAMGVAELLVFDPMLYGPKALGGPVLLQLWQRDVGGAFERVHFGNEPVYSKVLEAWIRAEGRHVQISDDRAGRQRWPTMVDEARHAAAAAQAEAQRSQAEAQRSQAEAEQRLLEVRELREARERELALRQDLEQKIRELEAARGRS
;
A
#
# COMPACT_ATOMS: atom_id res chain seq x y z
N MET A 1 -18.99 23.58 18.66
CA MET A 1 -18.27 23.30 17.39
C MET A 1 -18.49 24.49 16.49
N VAL A 2 -17.45 25.26 16.22
CA VAL A 2 -17.52 26.36 15.26
C VAL A 2 -17.48 25.71 13.87
N SER A 3 -18.56 25.81 13.12
CA SER A 3 -18.63 25.37 11.73
C SER A 3 -17.57 26.13 10.93
N GLN A 4 -16.56 25.45 10.41
CA GLN A 4 -15.60 26.08 9.54
C GLN A 4 -16.28 26.53 8.25
N PRO A 5 -15.97 27.71 7.71
CA PRO A 5 -16.61 28.18 6.49
C PRO A 5 -16.24 27.28 5.32
N VAL A 6 -17.25 26.72 4.67
CA VAL A 6 -17.07 26.01 3.38
C VAL A 6 -16.71 27.07 2.34
N VAL A 7 -15.53 26.93 1.72
CA VAL A 7 -15.11 27.77 0.60
C VAL A 7 -15.48 27.06 -0.69
N SER A 8 -16.48 27.55 -1.40
CA SER A 8 -16.89 27.02 -2.70
C SER A 8 -16.24 27.84 -3.80
N LEU A 9 -15.48 27.18 -4.66
CA LEU A 9 -14.90 27.78 -5.86
C LEU A 9 -15.67 27.28 -7.09
N ARG A 10 -16.49 28.17 -7.67
CA ARG A 10 -17.09 27.92 -8.96
C ARG A 10 -16.13 28.35 -10.06
N TYR A 11 -15.43 27.38 -10.63
CA TYR A 11 -14.47 27.66 -11.69
C TYR A 11 -15.17 27.75 -13.05
N ARG A 12 -15.04 28.91 -13.70
CA ARG A 12 -15.21 29.03 -15.15
C ARG A 12 -13.79 29.02 -15.75
N VAL A 13 -13.54 28.13 -16.71
CA VAL A 13 -12.29 28.08 -17.46
C VAL A 13 -11.96 29.48 -17.96
N GLY A 14 -10.92 30.13 -17.44
CA GLY A 14 -10.59 31.51 -17.73
C GLY A 14 -9.40 32.08 -16.96
N ALA A 15 -8.69 31.24 -16.19
CA ALA A 15 -7.40 31.67 -15.66
C ALA A 15 -6.44 31.92 -16.84
N SER A 16 -5.70 33.05 -16.81
CA SER A 16 -4.69 33.31 -17.81
C SER A 16 -3.77 32.11 -17.98
N PRO A 17 -3.61 31.52 -19.18
CA PRO A 17 -2.76 30.36 -19.41
C PRO A 17 -1.33 30.57 -18.91
N GLU A 18 -0.85 31.81 -18.89
CA GLU A 18 0.48 32.18 -18.43
C GLU A 18 0.69 31.98 -16.93
N ALA A 19 -0.40 31.98 -16.13
CA ALA A 19 -0.33 31.73 -14.68
C ALA A 19 0.05 30.28 -14.31
N TRP A 20 -0.09 29.38 -15.27
CA TRP A 20 0.09 27.92 -15.06
C TRP A 20 1.18 27.31 -15.93
N VAL A 21 2.12 28.12 -16.42
CA VAL A 21 3.29 27.61 -17.13
C VAL A 21 4.19 26.86 -16.16
N LEU A 22 4.45 25.60 -16.45
CA LEU A 22 5.34 24.77 -15.63
C LEU A 22 6.78 25.26 -15.74
N PRO A 23 7.53 25.34 -14.63
CA PRO A 23 8.94 25.73 -14.65
C PRO A 23 9.78 24.68 -15.40
N GLU A 24 10.82 25.13 -16.07
CA GLU A 24 11.78 24.25 -16.76
C GLU A 24 12.87 23.81 -15.76
N GLY A 25 12.61 22.79 -14.96
CA GLY A 25 13.60 22.19 -14.06
C GLY A 25 13.06 21.75 -12.71
N PRO A 26 13.78 20.87 -12.02
CA PRO A 26 13.34 20.36 -10.72
C PRO A 26 13.46 21.45 -9.65
N VAL A 27 12.41 21.58 -8.83
CA VAL A 27 12.44 22.39 -7.61
C VAL A 27 13.06 21.57 -6.50
N PRO A 28 14.12 22.05 -5.80
CA PRO A 28 14.72 21.29 -4.70
C PRO A 28 13.70 21.08 -3.57
N ALA A 29 13.42 19.81 -3.24
CA ALA A 29 12.59 19.45 -2.10
C ALA A 29 13.45 19.28 -0.83
N SER A 30 12.88 19.57 0.35
CA SER A 30 13.55 19.25 1.62
C SER A 30 13.42 17.77 1.92
N THR A 31 14.36 17.20 2.71
CA THR A 31 14.29 15.80 3.18
C THR A 31 12.98 15.46 3.91
N ALA A 32 12.41 16.41 4.64
CA ALA A 32 11.13 16.22 5.34
C ALA A 32 9.95 16.16 4.36
N HIS A 33 9.97 16.99 3.31
CA HIS A 33 8.98 16.97 2.24
C HIS A 33 9.05 15.63 1.48
N ASP A 34 10.25 15.19 1.09
CA ASP A 34 10.44 13.89 0.42
C ASP A 34 10.00 12.70 1.28
N ALA A 35 10.26 12.74 2.58
CA ALA A 35 9.81 11.69 3.49
C ALA A 35 8.28 11.61 3.54
N ALA A 36 7.57 12.75 3.60
CA ALA A 36 6.11 12.79 3.57
C ALA A 36 5.56 12.26 2.24
N LEU A 37 6.15 12.68 1.11
CA LEU A 37 5.80 12.19 -0.23
C LEU A 37 5.99 10.68 -0.37
N ASN A 38 7.15 10.16 0.04
CA ASN A 38 7.45 8.73 -0.02
C ASN A 38 6.46 7.91 0.81
N HIS A 39 6.08 8.41 1.97
CA HIS A 39 5.13 7.74 2.84
C HIS A 39 3.73 7.68 2.21
N ILE A 40 3.19 8.81 1.71
CA ILE A 40 1.88 8.87 1.06
C ILE A 40 1.87 8.02 -0.22
N TYR A 41 2.91 8.13 -1.04
CA TYR A 41 3.07 7.29 -2.22
C TYR A 41 3.01 5.79 -1.87
N SER A 42 3.74 5.37 -0.83
CA SER A 42 3.79 3.98 -0.38
C SER A 42 2.42 3.46 0.09
N LEU A 43 1.64 4.29 0.80
CA LEU A 43 0.25 3.94 1.19
C LEU A 43 -0.65 3.75 -0.02
N LEU A 44 -0.64 4.70 -0.96
CA LEU A 44 -1.49 4.67 -2.15
C LEU A 44 -1.07 3.55 -3.12
N ALA A 45 0.22 3.28 -3.29
CA ALA A 45 0.72 2.20 -4.11
C ALA A 45 0.33 0.81 -3.53
N ALA A 46 0.45 0.63 -2.21
CA ALA A 46 -0.02 -0.58 -1.54
C ALA A 46 -1.54 -0.76 -1.67
N TRP A 47 -2.31 0.34 -1.55
CA TRP A 47 -3.76 0.33 -1.78
C TRP A 47 -4.10 -0.09 -3.21
N ALA A 48 -3.46 0.51 -4.23
CA ALA A 48 -3.69 0.17 -5.64
C ALA A 48 -3.38 -1.31 -5.93
N ALA A 49 -2.28 -1.83 -5.39
CA ALA A 49 -1.91 -3.23 -5.53
C ALA A 49 -2.91 -4.18 -4.84
N ARG A 50 -3.34 -3.84 -3.61
CA ARG A 50 -4.27 -4.66 -2.82
C ARG A 50 -5.68 -4.70 -3.43
N THR A 51 -6.18 -3.56 -3.91
CA THR A 51 -7.52 -3.46 -4.50
C THR A 51 -7.57 -3.99 -5.93
N ASN A 52 -6.43 -4.09 -6.59
CA ASN A 52 -6.30 -4.52 -7.99
C ASN A 52 -7.30 -3.82 -8.93
N ASN A 53 -7.59 -2.55 -8.65
CA ASN A 53 -8.59 -1.77 -9.39
C ASN A 53 -8.04 -1.12 -10.66
N GLY A 54 -6.78 -1.41 -11.02
CA GLY A 54 -6.10 -0.83 -12.17
C GLY A 54 -5.59 0.59 -11.94
N ALA A 55 -5.61 1.09 -10.70
CA ALA A 55 -5.01 2.38 -10.38
C ALA A 55 -3.49 2.35 -10.50
N ARG A 56 -2.91 3.46 -10.98
CA ARG A 56 -1.47 3.71 -10.97
C ARG A 56 -1.20 5.00 -10.20
N ILE A 57 -0.12 5.01 -9.46
CA ILE A 57 0.28 6.16 -8.66
C ILE A 57 1.49 6.82 -9.32
N ALA A 58 1.33 8.09 -9.67
CA ALA A 58 2.40 8.90 -10.27
C ALA A 58 2.94 9.92 -9.27
N ARG A 59 4.22 10.28 -9.42
CA ARG A 59 4.87 11.40 -8.73
C ARG A 59 5.34 12.40 -9.78
N SER A 60 5.09 13.68 -9.50
CA SER A 60 5.56 14.79 -10.36
C SER A 60 5.24 14.60 -11.86
N LEU A 61 4.09 13.98 -12.15
CA LEU A 61 3.63 13.79 -13.52
C LEU A 61 2.79 14.99 -13.94
N ALA A 62 3.24 15.69 -14.99
CA ALA A 62 2.56 16.89 -15.47
C ALA A 62 1.22 16.55 -16.14
N PHE A 63 0.15 17.25 -15.73
CA PHE A 63 -1.17 17.22 -16.36
C PHE A 63 -1.39 18.53 -17.12
N ARG A 64 -1.77 18.44 -18.38
CA ARG A 64 -1.99 19.58 -19.28
C ARG A 64 -3.42 19.52 -19.81
N TRP A 65 -4.15 20.65 -19.77
CA TRP A 65 -5.58 20.65 -20.10
C TRP A 65 -5.97 21.62 -21.23
N LEU A 66 -5.04 22.47 -21.71
CA LEU A 66 -5.29 23.43 -22.78
C LEU A 66 -4.48 23.08 -24.03
N PRO A 67 -5.10 22.56 -25.12
CA PRO A 67 -4.38 22.19 -26.33
C PRO A 67 -3.70 23.42 -27.00
N ASP A 68 -4.34 24.60 -26.99
CA ASP A 68 -3.80 25.82 -27.56
C ASP A 68 -2.65 26.44 -26.74
N HIS A 69 -2.50 26.00 -25.48
CA HIS A 69 -1.46 26.40 -24.54
C HIS A 69 -0.78 25.18 -23.90
N PRO A 70 -0.03 24.38 -24.67
CA PRO A 70 0.47 23.07 -24.23
C PRO A 70 1.49 23.14 -23.08
N LYS A 71 1.99 24.33 -22.73
CA LYS A 71 2.84 24.51 -21.52
C LYS A 71 2.02 24.75 -20.25
N THR A 72 0.72 25.03 -20.38
CA THR A 72 -0.18 25.18 -19.23
C THR A 72 -0.46 23.85 -18.59
N GLY A 73 -0.18 23.73 -17.31
CA GLY A 73 -0.36 22.48 -16.59
C GLY A 73 -0.05 22.57 -15.10
N LEU A 74 -0.25 21.47 -14.42
CA LEU A 74 0.17 21.22 -13.04
C LEU A 74 0.90 19.88 -12.98
N ASP A 75 1.86 19.79 -12.09
CA ASP A 75 2.59 18.59 -11.74
C ASP A 75 2.31 18.24 -10.27
N PRO A 76 1.21 17.52 -9.96
CA PRO A 76 0.93 17.09 -8.62
C PRO A 76 2.13 16.38 -7.99
N ASP A 77 2.38 16.63 -6.73
CA ASP A 77 3.38 15.87 -5.98
C ASP A 77 3.07 14.35 -6.06
N ILE A 78 1.77 13.99 -5.91
CA ILE A 78 1.27 12.64 -6.16
C ILE A 78 -0.08 12.73 -6.88
N ALA A 79 -0.29 11.85 -7.86
CA ALA A 79 -1.57 11.67 -8.55
C ALA A 79 -1.96 10.19 -8.60
N VAL A 80 -3.23 9.90 -8.35
CA VAL A 80 -3.84 8.59 -8.61
C VAL A 80 -4.48 8.65 -10.00
N LEU A 81 -4.04 7.77 -10.90
CA LEU A 81 -4.66 7.61 -12.23
C LEU A 81 -5.57 6.39 -12.20
N LEU A 82 -6.86 6.63 -12.43
CA LEU A 82 -7.88 5.58 -12.46
C LEU A 82 -9.02 6.01 -13.41
N PRO A 83 -9.20 5.35 -14.57
CA PRO A 83 -8.33 4.30 -15.10
C PRO A 83 -6.93 4.81 -15.44
N ALA A 84 -5.93 3.95 -15.29
CA ALA A 84 -4.59 4.29 -15.71
C ALA A 84 -4.45 4.19 -17.23
N PRO A 85 -3.72 5.12 -17.87
CA PRO A 85 -3.38 5.01 -19.29
C PRO A 85 -2.55 3.76 -19.59
N ALA A 86 -2.77 3.14 -20.76
CA ALA A 86 -2.08 1.90 -21.14
C ALA A 86 -0.55 2.08 -21.27
N ASP A 87 -0.10 3.29 -21.61
CA ASP A 87 1.29 3.69 -21.77
C ASP A 87 1.84 4.42 -20.53
N PHE A 88 1.28 4.16 -19.35
CA PHE A 88 1.62 4.86 -18.10
C PHE A 88 3.12 4.95 -17.83
N ASP A 89 3.85 3.85 -18.08
CA ASP A 89 5.27 3.75 -17.75
C ASP A 89 6.16 4.62 -18.67
N ASP A 90 5.64 5.07 -19.83
CA ASP A 90 6.34 5.90 -20.82
C ASP A 90 5.89 7.37 -20.80
N LEU A 91 4.98 7.75 -19.88
CA LEU A 91 4.39 9.08 -19.86
C LEU A 91 5.35 10.12 -19.30
N ALA A 92 5.70 11.11 -20.12
CA ALA A 92 6.32 12.36 -19.67
C ALA A 92 5.29 13.38 -19.17
N SER A 93 4.06 13.36 -19.70
CA SER A 93 2.94 14.20 -19.28
C SER A 93 1.60 13.61 -19.75
N VAL A 94 0.53 13.89 -19.01
CA VAL A 94 -0.84 13.56 -19.40
C VAL A 94 -1.46 14.78 -20.08
N ARG A 95 -1.81 14.65 -21.34
CA ARG A 95 -2.51 15.70 -22.11
C ARG A 95 -4.00 15.35 -22.14
N LEU A 96 -4.79 16.07 -21.36
CA LEU A 96 -6.21 15.74 -21.13
C LEU A 96 -7.11 15.90 -22.36
N TRP A 97 -6.61 16.51 -23.43
CA TRP A 97 -7.31 16.60 -24.73
C TRP A 97 -7.09 15.37 -25.61
N GLU A 98 -6.17 14.48 -25.27
CA GLU A 98 -5.93 13.23 -26.02
C GLU A 98 -6.96 12.17 -25.62
N ALA A 99 -7.36 11.34 -26.58
CA ALA A 99 -8.35 10.27 -26.35
C ALA A 99 -7.87 9.29 -25.27
N GLY A 100 -8.78 8.93 -24.37
CA GLY A 100 -8.48 7.99 -23.27
C GLY A 100 -7.70 8.62 -22.10
N ARG A 101 -7.46 9.93 -22.10
CA ARG A 101 -6.86 10.65 -20.98
C ARG A 101 -7.94 11.28 -20.11
N THR A 102 -7.81 11.12 -18.81
CA THR A 102 -8.73 11.67 -17.82
C THR A 102 -7.98 12.43 -16.74
N PRO A 103 -8.60 13.42 -16.10
CA PRO A 103 -8.06 14.01 -14.89
C PRO A 103 -7.84 12.94 -13.80
N PRO A 104 -6.82 13.08 -12.95
CA PRO A 104 -6.64 12.16 -11.84
C PRO A 104 -7.83 12.32 -10.87
N PRO A 105 -8.46 11.22 -10.42
CA PRO A 105 -9.52 11.31 -9.43
C PRO A 105 -9.03 11.83 -8.08
N PHE A 106 -7.78 11.55 -7.72
CA PHE A 106 -7.17 12.00 -6.47
C PHE A 106 -5.77 12.55 -6.71
N ALA A 107 -5.51 13.72 -6.14
CA ALA A 107 -4.20 14.36 -6.18
C ALA A 107 -3.76 14.77 -4.77
N VAL A 108 -2.45 14.87 -4.56
CA VAL A 108 -1.85 15.31 -3.30
C VAL A 108 -0.81 16.40 -3.58
N GLU A 109 -0.84 17.44 -2.76
CA GLU A 109 0.22 18.43 -2.60
C GLU A 109 0.75 18.37 -1.17
N VAL A 110 2.05 18.35 -1.01
CA VAL A 110 2.72 18.44 0.28
C VAL A 110 3.36 19.82 0.40
N VAL A 111 2.94 20.59 1.38
CA VAL A 111 3.39 21.99 1.54
C VAL A 111 4.88 22.04 1.81
N SER A 112 5.61 22.80 0.99
CA SER A 112 7.04 23.03 1.12
C SER A 112 7.35 24.39 1.72
N SER A 113 8.53 24.53 2.35
CA SER A 113 8.99 25.82 2.90
C SER A 113 9.19 26.90 1.85
N GLY A 114 9.49 26.49 0.60
CA GLY A 114 9.79 27.44 -0.48
C GLY A 114 8.56 28.17 -1.02
N HIS A 115 7.42 27.52 -1.08
CA HIS A 115 6.22 28.05 -1.74
C HIS A 115 4.91 27.79 -0.96
N PRO A 116 4.81 28.04 0.35
CA PRO A 116 3.63 27.71 1.15
C PRO A 116 2.37 28.49 0.71
N TYR A 117 2.55 29.67 0.12
CA TYR A 117 1.45 30.46 -0.45
C TYR A 117 0.78 29.81 -1.66
N LYS A 118 1.55 29.09 -2.50
CA LYS A 118 1.01 28.35 -3.65
C LYS A 118 -0.07 27.37 -3.17
N ASP A 119 0.24 26.57 -2.16
CA ASP A 119 -0.60 25.47 -1.71
C ASP A 119 -1.83 25.92 -0.89
N TYR A 120 -1.79 27.12 -0.33
CA TYR A 120 -2.90 27.69 0.43
C TYR A 120 -3.80 28.63 -0.36
N ALA A 121 -3.27 29.28 -1.41
CA ALA A 121 -3.98 30.35 -2.11
C ALA A 121 -4.28 30.07 -3.58
N ARG A 122 -3.51 29.21 -4.26
CA ARG A 122 -3.56 29.11 -5.72
C ARG A 122 -3.74 27.71 -6.26
N VAL A 123 -3.16 26.71 -5.62
CA VAL A 123 -3.06 25.37 -6.18
C VAL A 123 -4.44 24.77 -6.49
N HIS A 124 -5.41 24.99 -5.60
CA HIS A 124 -6.78 24.50 -5.77
C HIS A 124 -7.47 25.03 -7.04
N ASP A 125 -7.10 26.22 -7.52
CA ASP A 125 -7.63 26.80 -8.74
C ASP A 125 -7.24 25.97 -9.97
N GLY A 126 -5.96 25.59 -10.06
CA GLY A 126 -5.46 24.76 -11.14
C GLY A 126 -6.07 23.35 -11.12
N TYR A 127 -6.22 22.76 -9.94
CA TYR A 127 -6.88 21.46 -9.79
C TYR A 127 -8.37 21.52 -10.15
N ALA A 128 -9.03 22.62 -9.80
CA ALA A 128 -10.40 22.86 -10.23
C ALA A 128 -10.50 22.94 -11.76
N ALA A 129 -9.59 23.69 -12.41
CA ALA A 129 -9.55 23.84 -13.87
C ALA A 129 -9.19 22.53 -14.58
N MET A 130 -8.25 21.74 -14.04
CA MET A 130 -7.83 20.46 -14.56
C MET A 130 -8.95 19.39 -14.47
N GLY A 131 -9.88 19.53 -13.54
CA GLY A 131 -11.00 18.60 -13.39
C GLY A 131 -10.78 17.49 -12.37
N VAL A 132 -9.80 17.62 -11.47
CA VAL A 132 -9.57 16.63 -10.39
C VAL A 132 -10.82 16.46 -9.52
N ALA A 133 -11.10 15.25 -9.06
CA ALA A 133 -12.24 15.00 -8.19
C ALA A 133 -11.93 15.34 -6.72
N GLU A 134 -10.74 15.01 -6.23
CA GLU A 134 -10.28 15.36 -4.88
C GLU A 134 -8.82 15.80 -4.86
N LEU A 135 -8.52 16.84 -4.05
CA LEU A 135 -7.18 17.31 -3.75
C LEU A 135 -6.95 17.28 -2.24
N LEU A 136 -5.95 16.54 -1.82
CA LEU A 136 -5.41 16.59 -0.47
C LEU A 136 -4.21 17.56 -0.45
N VAL A 137 -4.27 18.57 0.42
CA VAL A 137 -3.11 19.40 0.76
C VAL A 137 -2.67 19.04 2.15
N PHE A 138 -1.43 18.56 2.29
CA PHE A 138 -0.83 18.15 3.55
C PHE A 138 0.32 19.06 3.94
N ASP A 139 0.25 19.66 5.12
CA ASP A 139 1.27 20.58 5.66
C ASP A 139 1.96 19.98 6.91
N PRO A 140 2.89 19.01 6.73
CA PRO A 140 3.50 18.30 7.85
C PRO A 140 4.38 19.18 8.74
N MET A 141 4.84 20.31 8.21
CA MET A 141 5.75 21.22 8.90
C MET A 141 5.07 22.51 9.34
N LEU A 142 3.77 22.66 9.06
CA LEU A 142 2.98 23.82 9.42
C LEU A 142 3.56 25.14 8.86
N TYR A 143 3.94 25.12 7.57
CA TYR A 143 4.45 26.29 6.86
C TYR A 143 3.36 27.23 6.38
N GLY A 144 2.09 26.82 6.43
CA GLY A 144 0.96 27.58 5.94
C GLY A 144 0.86 28.98 6.53
N PRO A 145 0.55 29.98 5.71
CA PRO A 145 0.51 31.38 6.13
C PRO A 145 -0.71 31.69 7.00
N LYS A 146 -0.51 32.37 8.11
CA LYS A 146 -1.57 32.81 9.03
C LYS A 146 -2.61 33.68 8.34
N ALA A 147 -2.19 34.51 7.40
CA ALA A 147 -3.08 35.40 6.63
C ALA A 147 -4.14 34.64 5.80
N LEU A 148 -3.90 33.36 5.52
CA LEU A 148 -4.83 32.47 4.81
C LEU A 148 -5.52 31.45 5.75
N GLY A 149 -5.52 31.73 7.05
CA GLY A 149 -6.14 30.87 8.08
C GLY A 149 -5.29 29.66 8.51
N GLY A 150 -4.09 29.55 7.95
CA GLY A 150 -3.15 28.47 8.33
C GLY A 150 -2.30 28.78 9.57
N PRO A 151 -1.33 27.93 9.92
CA PRO A 151 -1.16 26.62 9.29
C PRO A 151 -2.15 25.57 9.84
N VAL A 152 -2.50 24.60 9.00
CA VAL A 152 -3.27 23.40 9.38
C VAL A 152 -2.65 22.17 8.72
N LEU A 153 -2.76 21.00 9.35
CA LEU A 153 -2.15 19.80 8.83
C LEU A 153 -2.81 19.29 7.54
N LEU A 154 -4.14 19.41 7.43
CA LEU A 154 -4.91 18.84 6.31
C LEU A 154 -5.87 19.87 5.73
N GLN A 155 -5.91 19.91 4.40
CA GLN A 155 -7.01 20.47 3.65
C GLN A 155 -7.49 19.40 2.67
N LEU A 156 -8.80 19.22 2.52
CA LEU A 156 -9.39 18.39 1.49
C LEU A 156 -10.37 19.21 0.67
N TRP A 157 -10.16 19.19 -0.64
CA TRP A 157 -11.03 19.77 -1.64
C TRP A 157 -11.72 18.65 -2.39
N GLN A 158 -13.02 18.78 -2.63
CA GLN A 158 -13.83 17.79 -3.34
C GLN A 158 -14.66 18.45 -4.41
N ARG A 159 -14.80 17.80 -5.55
CA ARG A 159 -15.72 18.20 -6.60
C ARG A 159 -17.10 17.64 -6.30
N ASP A 160 -18.11 18.51 -6.33
CA ASP A 160 -19.51 18.09 -6.20
C ASP A 160 -20.09 17.62 -7.53
N VAL A 161 -21.31 17.12 -7.49
CA VAL A 161 -22.06 16.66 -8.68
C VAL A 161 -22.39 17.79 -9.64
N GLY A 162 -22.38 19.05 -9.20
CA GLY A 162 -22.59 20.26 -10.01
C GLY A 162 -21.30 20.78 -10.64
N GLY A 163 -20.16 20.15 -10.36
CA GLY A 163 -18.85 20.55 -10.84
C GLY A 163 -18.15 21.62 -10.02
N ALA A 164 -18.74 22.07 -8.91
CA ALA A 164 -18.08 22.98 -7.97
C ALA A 164 -16.96 22.26 -7.22
N PHE A 165 -15.82 22.93 -7.04
CA PHE A 165 -14.69 22.40 -6.29
C PHE A 165 -14.62 23.09 -4.93
N GLU A 166 -14.95 22.36 -3.87
CA GLU A 166 -15.18 22.92 -2.56
C GLU A 166 -14.17 22.41 -1.54
N ARG A 167 -13.69 23.30 -0.66
CA ARG A 167 -12.89 22.90 0.49
C ARG A 167 -13.78 22.34 1.59
N VAL A 168 -13.88 21.02 1.67
CA VAL A 168 -14.71 20.30 2.63
C VAL A 168 -14.03 20.12 3.99
N HIS A 169 -12.69 20.29 4.06
CA HIS A 169 -11.94 20.19 5.30
C HIS A 169 -10.78 21.19 5.32
N PHE A 170 -10.56 21.79 6.50
CA PHE A 170 -9.43 22.66 6.79
C PHE A 170 -9.12 22.57 8.29
N GLY A 171 -8.19 21.71 8.68
CA GLY A 171 -7.90 21.46 10.10
C GLY A 171 -6.99 20.27 10.33
N ASN A 172 -7.01 19.77 11.57
CA ASN A 172 -6.17 18.65 12.00
C ASN A 172 -7.00 17.36 12.24
N GLU A 173 -8.32 17.46 12.15
CA GLU A 173 -9.24 16.36 12.37
C GLU A 173 -9.21 15.37 11.20
N PRO A 174 -9.57 14.09 11.42
CA PRO A 174 -9.72 13.14 10.35
C PRO A 174 -10.81 13.54 9.35
N VAL A 175 -10.53 13.39 8.06
CA VAL A 175 -11.44 13.70 6.96
C VAL A 175 -11.67 12.48 6.08
N TYR A 176 -12.87 12.36 5.53
CA TYR A 176 -13.24 11.27 4.62
C TYR A 176 -13.01 11.64 3.16
N SER A 177 -12.21 10.82 2.46
CA SER A 177 -12.05 10.87 1.01
C SER A 177 -13.11 9.99 0.35
N LYS A 178 -13.90 10.57 -0.55
CA LYS A 178 -14.89 9.84 -1.35
C LYS A 178 -14.23 8.98 -2.44
N VAL A 179 -13.11 9.46 -2.98
CA VAL A 179 -12.37 8.73 -4.04
C VAL A 179 -11.67 7.51 -3.49
N LEU A 180 -11.06 7.63 -2.32
CA LEU A 180 -10.37 6.51 -1.67
C LEU A 180 -11.33 5.64 -0.84
N GLU A 181 -12.56 6.12 -0.58
CA GLU A 181 -13.53 5.51 0.34
C GLU A 181 -12.93 5.25 1.74
N ALA A 182 -12.07 6.17 2.20
CA ALA A 182 -11.26 6.00 3.40
C ALA A 182 -11.11 7.30 4.20
N TRP A 183 -10.72 7.16 5.45
CA TRP A 183 -10.42 8.28 6.35
C TRP A 183 -8.95 8.63 6.29
N ILE A 184 -8.67 9.91 6.09
CA ILE A 184 -7.33 10.51 6.09
C ILE A 184 -7.15 11.27 7.39
N ARG A 185 -6.03 11.08 8.07
CA ARG A 185 -5.64 11.83 9.27
C ARG A 185 -4.16 12.17 9.21
N ALA A 186 -3.78 13.20 9.94
CA ALA A 186 -2.37 13.49 10.21
C ALA A 186 -1.94 12.87 11.55
N GLU A 187 -0.84 12.16 11.56
CA GLU A 187 -0.14 11.68 12.77
C GLU A 187 1.28 12.23 12.77
N GLY A 188 1.49 13.34 13.50
CA GLY A 188 2.76 14.06 13.44
C GLY A 188 3.03 14.57 12.02
N ARG A 189 4.13 14.11 11.43
CA ARG A 189 4.56 14.50 10.09
C ARG A 189 4.15 13.50 8.99
N HIS A 190 3.25 12.59 9.29
CA HIS A 190 2.80 11.55 8.36
C HIS A 190 1.29 11.61 8.16
N VAL A 191 0.87 11.23 6.97
CA VAL A 191 -0.53 10.93 6.70
C VAL A 191 -0.79 9.47 7.07
N GLN A 192 -1.90 9.23 7.75
CA GLN A 192 -2.44 7.91 7.99
C GLN A 192 -3.75 7.78 7.22
N ILE A 193 -3.94 6.68 6.51
CA ILE A 193 -5.19 6.33 5.85
C ILE A 193 -5.77 5.09 6.53
N SER A 194 -7.10 5.04 6.70
CA SER A 194 -7.78 3.94 7.38
C SER A 194 -9.21 3.77 6.88
N ASP A 195 -9.74 2.55 6.95
CA ASP A 195 -11.10 2.25 6.56
C ASP A 195 -12.12 2.78 7.58
N ASP A 196 -11.70 3.02 8.82
CA ASP A 196 -12.54 3.58 9.88
C ASP A 196 -12.04 4.93 10.40
N ARG A 197 -13.00 5.79 10.84
CA ARG A 197 -12.67 7.13 11.36
C ARG A 197 -11.76 7.11 12.59
N ALA A 198 -11.79 6.05 13.39
CA ALA A 198 -10.96 5.94 14.59
C ALA A 198 -9.51 5.55 14.27
N GLY A 199 -9.22 5.14 13.04
CA GLY A 199 -7.89 4.75 12.59
C GLY A 199 -7.41 3.41 13.14
N ARG A 200 -8.32 2.48 13.38
CA ARG A 200 -8.00 1.12 13.85
C ARG A 200 -7.65 0.19 12.69
N GLN A 201 -8.29 0.39 11.55
CA GLN A 201 -8.06 -0.36 10.32
C GLN A 201 -7.15 0.46 9.38
N ARG A 202 -5.90 0.57 9.77
CA ARG A 202 -4.90 1.37 9.04
C ARG A 202 -4.49 0.69 7.75
N TRP A 203 -4.32 1.49 6.71
CA TRP A 203 -3.71 1.01 5.48
C TRP A 203 -2.22 0.77 5.70
N PRO A 204 -1.70 -0.40 5.32
CA PRO A 204 -0.27 -0.66 5.35
C PRO A 204 0.45 0.10 4.23
N THR A 205 1.71 0.43 4.46
CA THR A 205 2.61 0.87 3.40
C THR A 205 3.11 -0.34 2.59
N MET A 206 3.75 -0.11 1.44
CA MET A 206 4.43 -1.18 0.68
C MET A 206 5.48 -1.93 1.54
N VAL A 207 6.15 -1.22 2.45
CA VAL A 207 7.13 -1.83 3.37
C VAL A 207 6.44 -2.72 4.40
N ASP A 208 5.29 -2.29 4.92
CA ASP A 208 4.50 -3.11 5.86
C ASP A 208 3.97 -4.36 5.18
N GLU A 209 3.44 -4.25 3.95
CA GLU A 209 3.00 -5.40 3.15
C GLU A 209 4.15 -6.39 2.90
N ALA A 210 5.33 -5.90 2.50
CA ALA A 210 6.51 -6.74 2.31
C ALA A 210 6.94 -7.44 3.60
N ARG A 211 6.89 -6.75 4.75
CA ARG A 211 7.19 -7.35 6.05
C ARG A 211 6.19 -8.44 6.44
N HIS A 212 4.89 -8.18 6.23
CA HIS A 212 3.85 -9.17 6.49
C HIS A 212 4.01 -10.41 5.62
N ALA A 213 4.27 -10.22 4.32
CA ALA A 213 4.53 -11.33 3.40
C ALA A 213 5.77 -12.15 3.80
N ALA A 214 6.88 -11.50 4.17
CA ALA A 214 8.08 -12.16 4.64
C ALA A 214 7.85 -12.95 5.93
N ALA A 215 7.12 -12.37 6.90
CA ALA A 215 6.78 -13.05 8.15
C ALA A 215 5.88 -14.28 7.92
N ALA A 216 4.91 -14.16 7.02
CA ALA A 216 4.04 -15.27 6.63
C ALA A 216 4.84 -16.42 5.97
N ALA A 217 5.71 -16.11 5.03
CA ALA A 217 6.58 -17.08 4.37
C ALA A 217 7.53 -17.79 5.36
N GLN A 218 8.10 -17.02 6.31
CA GLN A 218 8.94 -17.61 7.37
C GLN A 218 8.16 -18.55 8.28
N ALA A 219 6.94 -18.19 8.67
CA ALA A 219 6.08 -19.04 9.50
C ALA A 219 5.69 -20.33 8.76
N GLU A 220 5.42 -20.25 7.47
CA GLU A 220 5.11 -21.41 6.63
C GLU A 220 6.34 -22.36 6.51
N ALA A 221 7.53 -21.81 6.25
CA ALA A 221 8.76 -22.57 6.20
C ALA A 221 9.05 -23.30 7.54
N GLN A 222 8.84 -22.62 8.67
CA GLN A 222 8.99 -23.24 10.00
C GLN A 222 8.00 -24.41 10.23
N ARG A 223 6.73 -24.23 9.81
CA ARG A 223 5.72 -25.31 9.91
C ARG A 223 6.11 -26.52 9.06
N SER A 224 6.51 -26.30 7.82
CA SER A 224 6.95 -27.36 6.91
C SER A 224 8.18 -28.11 7.45
N GLN A 225 9.15 -27.37 8.00
CA GLN A 225 10.32 -27.97 8.63
C GLN A 225 9.97 -28.82 9.87
N ALA A 226 9.08 -28.33 10.73
CA ALA A 226 8.63 -29.06 11.90
C ALA A 226 7.85 -30.32 11.51
N GLU A 227 7.05 -30.29 10.46
CA GLU A 227 6.32 -31.43 9.91
C GLU A 227 7.29 -32.48 9.33
N ALA A 228 8.29 -32.07 8.57
CA ALA A 228 9.32 -32.95 8.05
C ALA A 228 10.11 -33.63 9.18
N GLN A 229 10.48 -32.90 10.23
CA GLN A 229 11.18 -33.48 11.41
C GLN A 229 10.30 -34.50 12.13
N ARG A 230 9.01 -34.24 12.31
CA ARG A 230 8.07 -35.21 12.91
C ARG A 230 7.98 -36.49 12.07
N SER A 231 7.81 -36.34 10.75
CA SER A 231 7.74 -37.46 9.82
C SER A 231 9.01 -38.32 9.85
N GLN A 232 10.19 -37.70 9.93
CA GLN A 232 11.48 -38.39 10.07
C GLN A 232 11.56 -39.15 11.38
N ALA A 233 11.21 -38.51 12.50
CA ALA A 233 11.23 -39.16 13.81
C ALA A 233 10.28 -40.38 13.89
N GLU A 234 9.07 -40.26 13.31
CA GLU A 234 8.13 -41.38 13.19
C GLU A 234 8.68 -42.52 12.32
N ALA A 235 9.34 -42.19 11.21
CA ALA A 235 9.97 -43.20 10.35
C ALA A 235 11.13 -43.92 11.05
N GLU A 236 11.97 -43.20 11.79
CA GLU A 236 13.04 -43.78 12.60
C GLU A 236 12.48 -44.71 13.70
N GLN A 237 11.43 -44.28 14.38
CA GLN A 237 10.78 -45.08 15.40
C GLN A 237 10.20 -46.39 14.84
N ARG A 238 9.54 -46.33 13.67
CA ARG A 238 9.03 -47.54 12.98
C ARG A 238 10.16 -48.49 12.57
N LEU A 239 11.31 -47.95 12.11
CA LEU A 239 12.47 -48.75 11.75
C LEU A 239 13.05 -49.50 12.97
N LEU A 240 13.13 -48.83 14.12
CA LEU A 240 13.55 -49.48 15.39
C LEU A 240 12.60 -50.58 15.81
N GLU A 241 11.28 -50.34 15.76
CA GLU A 241 10.28 -51.34 16.09
C GLU A 241 10.36 -52.59 15.17
N VAL A 242 10.52 -52.37 13.87
CA VAL A 242 10.71 -53.48 12.90
C VAL A 242 11.98 -54.26 13.19
N ARG A 243 13.07 -53.60 13.57
CA ARG A 243 14.32 -54.30 13.96
C ARG A 243 14.15 -55.13 15.20
N GLU A 244 13.52 -54.63 16.26
CA GLU A 244 13.24 -55.35 17.48
C GLU A 244 12.37 -56.58 17.23
N LEU A 245 11.34 -56.46 16.40
CA LEU A 245 10.48 -57.56 16.01
C LEU A 245 11.24 -58.65 15.22
N ARG A 246 12.15 -58.26 14.34
CA ARG A 246 13.00 -59.23 13.62
C ARG A 246 13.94 -59.97 14.56
N GLU A 247 14.60 -59.27 15.47
CA GLU A 247 15.49 -59.90 16.45
C GLU A 247 14.73 -60.84 17.42
N ALA A 248 13.50 -60.47 17.81
CA ALA A 248 12.65 -61.33 18.62
C ALA A 248 12.24 -62.60 17.86
N ARG A 249 11.87 -62.49 16.59
CA ARG A 249 11.52 -63.64 15.74
C ARG A 249 12.71 -64.56 15.49
N GLU A 250 13.89 -64.03 15.28
CA GLU A 250 15.11 -64.84 15.13
C GLU A 250 15.42 -65.63 16.39
N ARG A 251 15.27 -65.01 17.58
CA ARG A 251 15.43 -65.69 18.87
C ARG A 251 14.41 -66.83 19.07
N GLU A 252 13.16 -66.57 18.69
CA GLU A 252 12.09 -67.59 18.75
C GLU A 252 12.39 -68.74 17.82
N LEU A 253 12.81 -68.49 16.57
CA LEU A 253 13.20 -69.57 15.63
C LEU A 253 14.37 -70.41 16.14
N ALA A 254 15.40 -69.76 16.67
CA ALA A 254 16.56 -70.48 17.25
C ALA A 254 16.15 -71.40 18.47
N LEU A 255 15.32 -70.87 19.33
CA LEU A 255 14.79 -71.62 20.43
C LEU A 255 13.96 -72.84 19.96
N ARG A 256 13.14 -72.69 18.97
CA ARG A 256 12.34 -73.77 18.37
C ARG A 256 13.22 -74.83 17.74
N GLN A 257 14.28 -74.45 17.03
CA GLN A 257 15.23 -75.41 16.46
C GLN A 257 15.98 -76.22 17.55
N ASP A 258 16.40 -75.54 18.61
CA ASP A 258 17.06 -76.23 19.77
C ASP A 258 16.10 -77.22 20.45
N LEU A 259 14.84 -76.84 20.64
CA LEU A 259 13.81 -77.70 21.17
C LEU A 259 13.55 -78.95 20.28
N GLU A 260 13.43 -78.72 18.96
CA GLU A 260 13.24 -79.81 17.99
C GLU A 260 14.44 -80.75 17.94
N GLN A 261 15.65 -80.25 18.13
CA GLN A 261 16.84 -81.09 18.24
C GLN A 261 16.85 -81.90 19.51
N LYS A 262 16.54 -81.29 20.64
CA LYS A 262 16.42 -82.05 21.96
C LYS A 262 15.34 -83.13 21.93
N ILE A 263 14.20 -82.82 21.28
CA ILE A 263 13.16 -83.84 21.09
C ILE A 263 13.70 -85.03 20.30
N ARG A 264 14.40 -84.82 19.18
CA ARG A 264 14.99 -85.86 18.36
C ARG A 264 16.05 -86.68 19.13
N GLU A 265 16.84 -86.04 19.97
CA GLU A 265 17.82 -86.74 20.81
C GLU A 265 17.19 -87.63 21.88
N LEU A 266 16.11 -87.18 22.52
CA LEU A 266 15.33 -87.90 23.47
C LEU A 266 14.60 -89.14 22.87
N GLU A 267 14.02 -88.93 21.67
CA GLU A 267 13.38 -89.97 20.91
C GLU A 267 14.37 -91.08 20.49
N ALA A 268 15.55 -90.65 20.03
CA ALA A 268 16.64 -91.63 19.73
C ALA A 268 17.19 -92.35 20.92
N ALA A 269 17.25 -91.77 22.10
CA ALA A 269 17.61 -92.42 23.36
C ALA A 269 16.60 -93.45 23.83
N ARG A 270 15.28 -93.12 23.66
CA ARG A 270 14.18 -93.99 24.03
C ARG A 270 14.00 -95.25 23.15
N GLY A 271 14.38 -95.15 21.86
CA GLY A 271 14.38 -96.26 20.89
C GLY A 271 15.51 -97.22 21.05
N ARG A 272 16.51 -96.96 21.93
CA ARG A 272 17.64 -97.82 22.23
C ARG A 272 17.52 -98.57 23.57
N SER A 273 16.45 -98.37 24.28
CA SER A 273 16.07 -99.13 25.54
C SER A 273 15.00 -100.15 25.23
#